data_c89ebb4ac035d0325716c3f001e48665
#
_entry.id   c89ebb4ac035d0325716c3f001e48665
#
_cell.length_a   1.000
_cell.length_b   1.000
_cell.length_c   1.000
_cell.angle_alpha   90.00
_cell.angle_beta   90.00
_cell.angle_gamma   90.00
#
_symmetry.space_group_name_H-M   'P 1'
#
loop_
_entity.id
_entity.type
_entity.pdbx_description
1 polymer ?
#
loop_
_entity_poly.entity_id
_entity_poly.type
_entity_poly.pdbx_seq_one_letter_code
_entity_poly.pdbx_strand_id
1 'polypeptide(L)'
;MTYQTLLTALENGIFIITINRPDKLNAINSQVMTDINDAVQEVYDNHDIRSAIITGAGEKAFIAGADISEFSGLSVADGQAVAQKGIDTFFKIENSPKPIIAAVNGFALGGGCELAMACHFRIASDNAKFGQPEVNLGLIPGYGGTQRLVQLIGKGRAIEMLISGNMIDAAKALHYGLVNAVVPASELLNNAKSILAVINTKAPLAIAKCIEAANAVYNETKNGYDIELQGFADCFGTEDLKEGSTAFLEKRKPVFKGR
;
A
#
# COMPACT_ATOMS: atom_id res chain seq x y z
N MET A 1 6.10 19.29 -1.55
CA MET A 1 6.14 19.57 -0.07
C MET A 1 7.46 19.10 0.50
N THR A 2 7.87 19.59 1.67
CA THR A 2 9.09 19.11 2.36
C THR A 2 8.65 18.28 3.55
N TYR A 3 9.02 17.01 3.56
CA TYR A 3 8.71 16.07 4.64
C TYR A 3 9.88 15.95 5.61
N GLN A 4 9.62 15.68 6.89
CA GLN A 4 10.68 15.55 7.89
C GLN A 4 11.28 14.14 7.91
N THR A 5 10.47 13.13 7.61
CA THR A 5 10.81 11.70 7.75
C THR A 5 10.73 10.93 6.43
N LEU A 6 10.43 11.61 5.33
CA LEU A 6 10.35 11.00 4.00
C LEU A 6 11.31 11.67 3.03
N LEU A 7 11.82 10.87 2.10
CA LEU A 7 12.38 11.34 0.84
C LEU A 7 11.37 11.06 -0.26
N THR A 8 11.17 12.02 -1.17
CA THR A 8 10.24 11.85 -2.28
C THR A 8 10.89 12.19 -3.61
N ALA A 9 10.49 11.47 -4.66
CA ALA A 9 10.87 11.74 -6.04
C ALA A 9 9.69 11.48 -6.97
N LEU A 10 9.55 12.28 -8.01
CA LEU A 10 8.57 12.05 -9.09
C LEU A 10 9.31 11.69 -10.37
N GLU A 11 9.09 10.48 -10.86
CA GLU A 11 9.76 9.95 -12.05
C GLU A 11 8.71 9.36 -13.01
N ASN A 12 8.56 9.93 -14.18
CA ASN A 12 7.64 9.44 -15.22
C ASN A 12 6.21 9.18 -14.71
N GLY A 13 5.69 10.07 -13.85
CA GLY A 13 4.36 9.94 -13.24
C GLY A 13 4.29 8.94 -12.08
N ILE A 14 5.42 8.37 -11.64
CA ILE A 14 5.52 7.51 -10.46
C ILE A 14 6.09 8.32 -9.31
N PHE A 15 5.30 8.48 -8.23
CA PHE A 15 5.73 9.17 -7.02
C PHE A 15 6.34 8.16 -6.05
N ILE A 16 7.63 8.30 -5.78
CA ILE A 16 8.39 7.41 -4.90
C ILE A 16 8.44 8.05 -3.52
N ILE A 17 7.88 7.36 -2.53
CA ILE A 17 7.84 7.75 -1.12
C ILE A 17 8.77 6.82 -0.37
N THR A 18 9.90 7.33 0.11
CA THR A 18 10.89 6.56 0.87
C THR A 18 10.86 6.98 2.33
N ILE A 19 10.47 6.07 3.23
CA ILE A 19 10.53 6.31 4.67
C ILE A 19 12.01 6.41 5.07
N ASN A 20 12.42 7.55 5.64
CA ASN A 20 13.83 7.87 5.84
C ASN A 20 14.18 8.08 7.31
N ARG A 21 14.16 6.97 8.06
CA ARG A 21 14.68 6.87 9.44
C ARG A 21 15.54 5.60 9.58
N PRO A 22 16.58 5.39 8.74
CA PRO A 22 17.33 4.12 8.70
C PRO A 22 17.97 3.75 10.05
N ASP A 23 18.39 4.72 10.84
CA ASP A 23 18.96 4.50 12.19
C ASP A 23 17.95 3.94 13.20
N LYS A 24 16.65 4.05 12.90
CA LYS A 24 15.53 3.50 13.67
C LYS A 24 14.81 2.39 12.91
N LEU A 25 15.48 1.75 11.94
CA LEU A 25 14.87 0.74 11.07
C LEU A 25 13.55 1.21 10.43
N ASN A 26 13.46 2.50 10.14
CA ASN A 26 12.29 3.17 9.57
C ASN A 26 11.01 3.08 10.42
N ALA A 27 11.12 2.86 11.75
CA ALA A 27 9.99 2.72 12.65
C ALA A 27 9.02 3.91 12.57
N ILE A 28 7.71 3.62 12.59
CA ILE A 28 6.64 4.61 12.52
C ILE A 28 6.50 5.31 13.86
N ASN A 29 6.76 6.61 13.86
CA ASN A 29 6.36 7.52 14.92
C ASN A 29 5.24 8.45 14.44
N SER A 30 4.77 9.33 15.30
CA SER A 30 3.69 10.29 14.99
C SER A 30 4.00 11.17 13.77
N GLN A 31 5.27 11.57 13.59
CA GLN A 31 5.72 12.38 12.45
C GLN A 31 5.71 11.57 11.15
N VAL A 32 6.22 10.33 11.16
CA VAL A 32 6.15 9.44 9.99
C VAL A 32 4.71 9.23 9.55
N MET A 33 3.78 8.99 10.50
CA MET A 33 2.36 8.82 10.18
C MET A 33 1.77 10.09 9.54
N THR A 34 2.13 11.27 10.05
CA THR A 34 1.70 12.55 9.48
C THR A 34 2.27 12.73 8.06
N ASP A 35 3.58 12.55 7.91
CA ASP A 35 4.23 12.72 6.61
C ASP A 35 3.68 11.73 5.55
N ILE A 36 3.41 10.46 5.94
CA ILE A 36 2.76 9.48 5.04
C ILE A 36 1.37 9.97 4.62
N ASN A 37 0.54 10.43 5.58
CA ASN A 37 -0.80 10.93 5.29
C ASN A 37 -0.75 12.08 4.28
N ASP A 38 0.19 13.02 4.44
CA ASP A 38 0.35 14.19 3.59
C ASP A 38 0.93 13.81 2.21
N ALA A 39 1.87 12.87 2.15
CA ALA A 39 2.40 12.35 0.90
C ALA A 39 1.32 11.58 0.09
N VAL A 40 0.45 10.84 0.78
CA VAL A 40 -0.71 10.19 0.15
C VAL A 40 -1.71 11.24 -0.33
N GLN A 41 -1.92 12.36 0.41
CA GLN A 41 -2.74 13.46 -0.08
C GLN A 41 -2.16 14.07 -1.37
N GLU A 42 -0.84 14.21 -1.45
CA GLU A 42 -0.20 14.67 -2.70
C GLU A 42 -0.45 13.72 -3.87
N VAL A 43 -0.52 12.39 -3.62
CA VAL A 43 -0.91 11.41 -4.65
C VAL A 43 -2.34 11.69 -5.17
N TYR A 44 -3.28 12.04 -4.28
CA TYR A 44 -4.66 12.37 -4.69
C TYR A 44 -4.71 13.64 -5.54
N ASP A 45 -4.06 14.70 -5.08
CA ASP A 45 -4.27 16.06 -5.58
C ASP A 45 -3.40 16.41 -6.80
N ASN A 46 -2.22 15.82 -6.92
CA ASN A 46 -1.27 16.15 -7.98
C ASN A 46 -1.55 15.36 -9.27
N HIS A 47 -1.97 16.04 -10.31
CA HIS A 47 -2.30 15.42 -11.60
C HIS A 47 -1.09 14.83 -12.35
N ASP A 48 0.14 15.26 -12.03
CA ASP A 48 1.37 14.69 -12.60
C ASP A 48 1.70 13.32 -12.01
N ILE A 49 1.11 12.96 -10.84
CA ILE A 49 1.24 11.66 -10.23
C ILE A 49 0.17 10.72 -10.79
N ARG A 50 0.58 9.63 -11.40
CA ARG A 50 -0.29 8.57 -11.91
C ARG A 50 -0.32 7.34 -11.03
N SER A 51 0.74 7.11 -10.27
CA SER A 51 0.90 6.00 -9.34
C SER A 51 1.97 6.30 -8.30
N ALA A 52 2.06 5.51 -7.22
CA ALA A 52 3.08 5.70 -6.20
C ALA A 52 3.72 4.38 -5.76
N ILE A 53 4.96 4.48 -5.27
CA ILE A 53 5.71 3.41 -4.61
C ILE A 53 6.01 3.88 -3.18
N ILE A 54 5.72 3.04 -2.18
CA ILE A 54 6.21 3.23 -0.81
C ILE A 54 7.34 2.23 -0.57
N THR A 55 8.48 2.70 -0.04
CA THR A 55 9.64 1.87 0.31
C THR A 55 10.37 2.45 1.52
N GLY A 56 11.32 1.71 2.08
CA GLY A 56 12.17 2.16 3.19
C GLY A 56 13.56 2.54 2.75
N ALA A 57 14.17 3.53 3.40
CA ALA A 57 15.57 3.88 3.20
C ALA A 57 16.51 2.81 3.78
N GLY A 58 17.64 2.58 3.11
CA GLY A 58 18.63 1.57 3.49
C GLY A 58 18.23 0.15 3.08
N GLU A 59 19.03 -0.83 3.51
CA GLU A 59 18.90 -2.23 3.05
C GLU A 59 18.22 -3.15 4.08
N LYS A 60 18.06 -2.68 5.33
CA LYS A 60 17.64 -3.55 6.43
C LYS A 60 16.13 -3.64 6.61
N ALA A 61 15.43 -2.53 6.43
CA ALA A 61 14.02 -2.49 6.76
C ALA A 61 13.23 -1.64 5.76
N PHE A 62 12.07 -2.15 5.37
CA PHE A 62 10.97 -1.35 4.89
C PHE A 62 10.50 -0.49 6.06
N ILE A 63 9.91 -1.11 7.08
CA ILE A 63 9.53 -0.49 8.37
C ILE A 63 9.49 -1.62 9.41
N ALA A 64 10.28 -1.51 10.47
CA ALA A 64 10.37 -2.55 11.50
C ALA A 64 9.42 -2.34 12.69
N GLY A 65 8.23 -1.76 12.44
CA GLY A 65 7.19 -1.58 13.45
C GLY A 65 6.94 -0.12 13.82
N ALA A 66 6.15 0.08 14.88
CA ALA A 66 5.95 1.38 15.50
C ALA A 66 7.13 1.74 16.40
N ASP A 67 7.38 3.03 16.60
CA ASP A 67 8.36 3.53 17.56
C ASP A 67 7.76 3.42 18.98
N ILE A 68 8.08 2.32 19.66
CA ILE A 68 7.49 1.96 20.95
C ILE A 68 7.79 3.00 22.05
N SER A 69 8.81 3.85 21.85
CA SER A 69 9.10 4.93 22.80
C SER A 69 7.94 5.95 22.93
N GLU A 70 7.11 6.06 21.89
CA GLU A 70 5.92 6.94 21.92
C GLU A 70 4.71 6.32 22.66
N PHE A 71 4.76 5.03 23.02
CA PHE A 71 3.63 4.36 23.69
C PHE A 71 3.69 4.45 25.21
N SER A 72 4.84 4.80 25.76
CA SER A 72 5.02 4.90 27.21
C SER A 72 4.15 6.01 27.80
N GLY A 73 3.33 5.64 28.77
CA GLY A 73 2.48 6.60 29.50
C GLY A 73 1.19 7.00 28.79
N LEU A 74 0.88 6.41 27.64
CA LEU A 74 -0.40 6.65 26.96
C LEU A 74 -1.57 6.09 27.78
N SER A 75 -2.64 6.86 27.87
CA SER A 75 -3.92 6.38 28.38
C SER A 75 -4.63 5.49 27.34
N VAL A 76 -5.70 4.79 27.75
CA VAL A 76 -6.56 4.02 26.82
C VAL A 76 -7.10 4.90 25.70
N ALA A 77 -7.51 6.13 26.01
CA ALA A 77 -8.03 7.08 25.02
C ALA A 77 -6.95 7.52 24.02
N ASP A 78 -5.72 7.76 24.49
CA ASP A 78 -4.59 8.12 23.64
C ASP A 78 -4.23 6.95 22.71
N GLY A 79 -4.19 5.71 23.24
CA GLY A 79 -3.95 4.51 22.44
C GLY A 79 -5.00 4.32 21.35
N GLN A 80 -6.28 4.57 21.66
CA GLN A 80 -7.36 4.53 20.67
C GLN A 80 -7.16 5.61 19.59
N ALA A 81 -6.78 6.83 19.98
CA ALA A 81 -6.56 7.93 19.03
C ALA A 81 -5.38 7.64 18.08
N VAL A 82 -4.29 7.06 18.60
CA VAL A 82 -3.14 6.62 17.79
C VAL A 82 -3.56 5.55 16.78
N ALA A 83 -4.31 4.54 17.24
CA ALA A 83 -4.82 3.48 16.36
C ALA A 83 -5.76 4.05 15.28
N GLN A 84 -6.68 4.95 15.64
CA GLN A 84 -7.60 5.57 14.69
C GLN A 84 -6.87 6.36 13.61
N LYS A 85 -5.87 7.19 13.99
CA LYS A 85 -5.05 7.94 13.02
C LYS A 85 -4.34 7.01 12.03
N GLY A 86 -3.81 5.88 12.52
CA GLY A 86 -3.17 4.88 11.67
C GLY A 86 -4.15 4.20 10.73
N ILE A 87 -5.31 3.79 11.23
CA ILE A 87 -6.38 3.19 10.44
C ILE A 87 -6.83 4.16 9.34
N ASP A 88 -7.11 5.42 9.66
CA ASP A 88 -7.57 6.42 8.70
C ASP A 88 -6.52 6.67 7.60
N THR A 89 -5.25 6.80 7.98
CA THR A 89 -4.15 6.97 7.05
C THR A 89 -4.02 5.77 6.10
N PHE A 90 -4.13 4.55 6.63
CA PHE A 90 -4.00 3.34 5.83
C PHE A 90 -5.23 3.07 4.96
N PHE A 91 -6.42 3.42 5.41
CA PHE A 91 -7.59 3.43 4.54
C PHE A 91 -7.49 4.44 3.40
N LYS A 92 -6.85 5.58 3.63
CA LYS A 92 -6.58 6.55 2.57
C LYS A 92 -5.64 5.99 1.49
N ILE A 93 -4.65 5.17 1.87
CA ILE A 93 -3.81 4.43 0.92
C ILE A 93 -4.64 3.42 0.13
N GLU A 94 -5.39 2.57 0.83
CA GLU A 94 -6.20 1.50 0.26
C GLU A 94 -7.28 2.00 -0.70
N ASN A 95 -7.90 3.15 -0.39
CA ASN A 95 -8.94 3.76 -1.22
C ASN A 95 -8.40 4.79 -2.23
N SER A 96 -7.08 4.85 -2.43
CA SER A 96 -6.52 5.75 -3.43
C SER A 96 -7.00 5.39 -4.85
N PRO A 97 -7.52 6.37 -5.62
CA PRO A 97 -7.92 6.12 -7.01
C PRO A 97 -6.73 5.89 -7.94
N LYS A 98 -5.51 6.14 -7.45
CA LYS A 98 -4.26 5.91 -8.16
C LYS A 98 -3.51 4.76 -7.52
N PRO A 99 -2.90 3.85 -8.28
CA PRO A 99 -2.15 2.72 -7.72
C PRO A 99 -1.05 3.16 -6.76
N ILE A 100 -1.08 2.63 -5.54
CA ILE A 100 0.00 2.75 -4.55
C ILE A 100 0.48 1.35 -4.22
N ILE A 101 1.77 1.07 -4.46
CA ILE A 101 2.35 -0.25 -4.21
C ILE A 101 3.45 -0.19 -3.14
N ALA A 102 3.63 -1.27 -2.40
CA ALA A 102 4.75 -1.41 -1.48
C ALA A 102 5.90 -2.14 -2.16
N ALA A 103 7.08 -1.52 -2.17
CA ALA A 103 8.36 -2.15 -2.49
C ALA A 103 9.09 -2.46 -1.18
N VAL A 104 8.91 -3.69 -0.70
CA VAL A 104 9.35 -4.12 0.64
C VAL A 104 10.80 -4.57 0.60
N ASN A 105 11.71 -3.71 1.01
CA ASN A 105 13.17 -3.88 0.90
C ASN A 105 13.85 -4.54 2.11
N GLY A 106 13.09 -5.10 3.07
CA GLY A 106 13.62 -5.72 4.27
C GLY A 106 12.54 -6.04 5.28
N PHE A 107 12.79 -5.79 6.57
CA PHE A 107 11.79 -6.02 7.61
C PHE A 107 10.53 -5.17 7.40
N ALA A 108 9.38 -5.82 7.34
CA ALA A 108 8.03 -5.25 7.37
C ALA A 108 7.29 -5.85 8.56
N LEU A 109 7.38 -5.23 9.72
CA LEU A 109 6.88 -5.77 10.98
C LEU A 109 5.83 -4.84 11.60
N GLY A 110 4.82 -5.42 12.25
CA GLY A 110 3.77 -4.65 12.90
C GLY A 110 3.17 -3.59 11.99
N GLY A 111 3.18 -2.32 12.41
CA GLY A 111 2.72 -1.20 11.60
C GLY A 111 3.34 -1.13 10.20
N GLY A 112 4.57 -1.63 10.02
CA GLY A 112 5.19 -1.72 8.70
C GLY A 112 4.58 -2.80 7.81
N CYS A 113 4.22 -3.95 8.37
CA CYS A 113 3.47 -4.98 7.66
C CYS A 113 2.06 -4.48 7.35
N GLU A 114 1.43 -3.74 8.28
CA GLU A 114 0.11 -3.13 8.10
C GLU A 114 0.11 -2.09 6.98
N LEU A 115 1.13 -1.22 6.91
CA LEU A 115 1.31 -0.28 5.80
C LEU A 115 1.48 -0.99 4.46
N ALA A 116 2.32 -2.03 4.43
CA ALA A 116 2.50 -2.81 3.21
C ALA A 116 1.19 -3.46 2.76
N MET A 117 0.38 -3.99 3.69
CA MET A 117 -0.93 -4.58 3.38
C MET A 117 -1.98 -3.54 2.95
N ALA A 118 -1.87 -2.30 3.40
CA ALA A 118 -2.75 -1.22 2.97
C ALA A 118 -2.48 -0.75 1.53
N CYS A 119 -1.28 -1.00 0.99
CA CYS A 119 -0.99 -0.76 -0.42
C CYS A 119 -1.75 -1.76 -1.30
N HIS A 120 -2.10 -1.37 -2.54
CA HIS A 120 -2.90 -2.19 -3.44
C HIS A 120 -2.25 -3.56 -3.73
N PHE A 121 -0.93 -3.57 -3.91
CA PHE A 121 -0.16 -4.83 -3.97
C PHE A 121 1.29 -4.61 -3.52
N ARG A 122 2.03 -5.69 -3.33
CA ARG A 122 3.34 -5.72 -2.69
C ARG A 122 4.32 -6.52 -3.51
N ILE A 123 5.52 -5.94 -3.70
CA ILE A 123 6.69 -6.64 -4.24
C ILE A 123 7.72 -6.66 -3.11
N ALA A 124 8.33 -7.81 -2.87
CA ALA A 124 9.32 -7.97 -1.82
C ALA A 124 10.71 -8.25 -2.39
N SER A 125 11.73 -7.78 -1.71
CA SER A 125 13.07 -8.30 -1.91
C SER A 125 13.20 -9.71 -1.30
N ASP A 126 14.14 -10.49 -1.79
CA ASP A 126 14.42 -11.87 -1.34
C ASP A 126 14.82 -11.95 0.14
N ASN A 127 15.40 -10.87 0.68
CA ASN A 127 15.75 -10.75 2.10
C ASN A 127 14.60 -10.22 2.99
N ALA A 128 13.44 -9.87 2.43
CA ALA A 128 12.33 -9.32 3.20
C ALA A 128 11.75 -10.32 4.20
N LYS A 129 11.28 -9.79 5.33
CA LYS A 129 10.58 -10.56 6.37
C LYS A 129 9.34 -9.82 6.82
N PHE A 130 8.26 -10.57 7.02
CA PHE A 130 6.96 -10.06 7.42
C PHE A 130 6.52 -10.64 8.75
N GLY A 131 5.84 -9.88 9.57
CA GLY A 131 5.31 -10.34 10.85
C GLY A 131 4.43 -9.32 11.55
N GLN A 132 3.65 -9.84 12.52
CA GLN A 132 2.82 -9.03 13.43
C GLN A 132 3.22 -9.38 14.86
N PRO A 133 4.32 -8.78 15.39
CA PRO A 133 4.89 -9.18 16.68
C PRO A 133 4.25 -8.49 17.89
N GLU A 134 3.16 -7.77 17.74
CA GLU A 134 2.52 -6.93 18.75
C GLU A 134 2.18 -7.68 20.03
N VAL A 135 1.83 -8.97 19.92
CA VAL A 135 1.53 -9.82 21.09
C VAL A 135 2.72 -9.98 22.04
N ASN A 136 3.95 -9.83 21.57
CA ASN A 136 5.15 -9.84 22.40
C ASN A 136 5.23 -8.59 23.31
N LEU A 137 4.45 -7.56 23.01
CA LEU A 137 4.33 -6.32 23.80
C LEU A 137 3.02 -6.24 24.57
N GLY A 138 2.19 -7.31 24.54
CA GLY A 138 0.85 -7.30 25.13
C GLY A 138 -0.16 -6.46 24.36
N LEU A 139 0.08 -6.24 23.04
CA LEU A 139 -0.77 -5.48 22.13
C LEU A 139 -1.32 -6.38 21.02
N ILE A 140 -2.25 -5.85 20.26
CA ILE A 140 -2.64 -6.38 18.96
C ILE A 140 -2.25 -5.36 17.87
N PRO A 141 -2.17 -5.76 16.58
CA PRO A 141 -2.05 -4.80 15.47
C PRO A 141 -3.12 -3.73 15.53
N GLY A 142 -2.73 -2.46 15.43
CA GLY A 142 -3.61 -1.31 15.66
C GLY A 142 -4.03 -0.56 14.41
N TYR A 143 -3.42 -0.84 13.24
CA TYR A 143 -3.64 -0.09 12.00
C TYR A 143 -4.36 -0.92 10.91
N GLY A 144 -5.11 -1.95 11.35
CA GLY A 144 -5.91 -2.81 10.49
C GLY A 144 -5.27 -4.15 10.11
N GLY A 145 -4.13 -4.50 10.72
CA GLY A 145 -3.40 -5.73 10.43
C GLY A 145 -4.20 -7.01 10.68
N THR A 146 -5.03 -7.04 11.73
CA THR A 146 -5.89 -8.19 12.03
C THR A 146 -6.90 -8.48 10.92
N GLN A 147 -7.36 -7.45 10.22
CA GLN A 147 -8.34 -7.57 9.14
C GLN A 147 -7.66 -7.88 7.80
N ARG A 148 -6.72 -7.02 7.38
CA ARG A 148 -6.05 -7.16 6.07
C ARG A 148 -5.26 -8.46 5.96
N LEU A 149 -4.61 -8.91 7.04
CA LEU A 149 -3.88 -10.17 7.00
C LEU A 149 -4.82 -11.37 6.75
N VAL A 150 -5.99 -11.39 7.41
CA VAL A 150 -7.02 -12.43 7.18
C VAL A 150 -7.52 -12.42 5.75
N GLN A 151 -7.74 -11.24 5.19
CA GLN A 151 -8.21 -11.07 3.81
C GLN A 151 -7.17 -11.59 2.79
N LEU A 152 -5.88 -11.34 3.04
CA LEU A 152 -4.80 -11.67 2.11
C LEU A 152 -4.35 -13.13 2.17
N ILE A 153 -4.20 -13.71 3.37
CA ILE A 153 -3.60 -15.05 3.52
C ILE A 153 -4.54 -16.10 4.12
N GLY A 154 -5.78 -15.71 4.39
CA GLY A 154 -6.80 -16.56 5.00
C GLY A 154 -6.65 -16.69 6.52
N LYS A 155 -7.80 -16.99 7.18
CA LYS A 155 -7.99 -16.90 8.64
C LYS A 155 -6.98 -17.72 9.44
N GLY A 156 -6.72 -18.98 9.04
CA GLY A 156 -5.84 -19.88 9.82
C GLY A 156 -4.41 -19.38 9.87
N ARG A 157 -3.82 -19.03 8.72
CA ARG A 157 -2.45 -18.50 8.61
C ARG A 157 -2.31 -17.14 9.32
N ALA A 158 -3.32 -16.28 9.16
CA ALA A 158 -3.34 -14.98 9.80
C ALA A 158 -3.35 -15.11 11.34
N ILE A 159 -4.22 -15.96 11.91
CA ILE A 159 -4.27 -16.20 13.35
C ILE A 159 -2.94 -16.75 13.83
N GLU A 160 -2.33 -17.74 13.15
CA GLU A 160 -1.03 -18.28 13.52
C GLU A 160 0.03 -17.17 13.62
N MET A 161 0.14 -16.30 12.63
CA MET A 161 1.09 -15.18 12.63
C MET A 161 0.79 -14.17 13.75
N LEU A 162 -0.49 -13.80 13.93
CA LEU A 162 -0.92 -12.82 14.91
C LEU A 162 -0.66 -13.26 16.36
N ILE A 163 -0.94 -14.53 16.70
CA ILE A 163 -0.84 -14.98 18.11
C ILE A 163 0.54 -15.56 18.45
N SER A 164 1.32 -15.97 17.45
CA SER A 164 2.69 -16.43 17.69
C SER A 164 3.70 -15.28 17.68
N GLY A 165 3.38 -14.15 16.99
CA GLY A 165 4.32 -13.07 16.74
C GLY A 165 5.52 -13.46 15.86
N ASN A 166 5.48 -14.64 15.21
CA ASN A 166 6.55 -15.13 14.36
C ASN A 166 6.61 -14.39 13.03
N MET A 167 7.83 -14.27 12.51
CA MET A 167 8.08 -13.73 11.17
C MET A 167 8.08 -14.84 10.13
N ILE A 168 7.65 -14.49 8.91
CA ILE A 168 7.83 -15.31 7.71
C ILE A 168 8.79 -14.61 6.74
N ASP A 169 9.55 -15.39 5.98
CA ASP A 169 10.40 -14.89 4.92
C ASP A 169 9.62 -14.54 3.63
N ALA A 170 10.29 -13.93 2.66
CA ALA A 170 9.71 -13.52 1.41
C ALA A 170 9.12 -14.69 0.60
N ALA A 171 9.78 -15.85 0.60
CA ALA A 171 9.31 -17.03 -0.11
C ALA A 171 7.98 -17.55 0.48
N LYS A 172 7.90 -17.63 1.82
CA LYS A 172 6.67 -18.02 2.52
C LYS A 172 5.57 -16.98 2.35
N ALA A 173 5.93 -15.68 2.35
CA ALA A 173 5.00 -14.59 2.07
C ALA A 173 4.39 -14.68 0.66
N LEU A 174 5.20 -15.03 -0.34
CA LEU A 174 4.73 -15.30 -1.71
C LEU A 174 3.81 -16.53 -1.75
N HIS A 175 4.23 -17.63 -1.12
CA HIS A 175 3.42 -18.84 -1.06
C HIS A 175 2.06 -18.63 -0.36
N TYR A 176 1.99 -17.73 0.61
CA TYR A 176 0.75 -17.40 1.31
C TYR A 176 -0.14 -16.41 0.55
N GLY A 177 0.38 -15.75 -0.46
CA GLY A 177 -0.31 -14.69 -1.19
C GLY A 177 -0.22 -13.30 -0.51
N LEU A 178 0.66 -13.17 0.50
CA LEU A 178 0.89 -11.89 1.16
C LEU A 178 1.60 -10.89 0.23
N VAL A 179 2.49 -11.37 -0.65
CA VAL A 179 3.16 -10.56 -1.68
C VAL A 179 2.91 -11.12 -3.07
N ASN A 180 2.97 -10.25 -4.08
CA ASN A 180 2.68 -10.58 -5.47
C ASN A 180 3.91 -11.10 -6.22
N ALA A 181 5.11 -10.68 -5.80
CA ALA A 181 6.37 -11.12 -6.37
C ALA A 181 7.50 -11.00 -5.36
N VAL A 182 8.55 -11.81 -5.57
CA VAL A 182 9.83 -11.71 -4.86
C VAL A 182 10.94 -11.59 -5.90
N VAL A 183 11.81 -10.61 -5.72
CA VAL A 183 12.93 -10.30 -6.63
C VAL A 183 14.21 -10.05 -5.82
N PRO A 184 15.40 -10.13 -6.44
CA PRO A 184 16.64 -9.71 -5.79
C PRO A 184 16.53 -8.27 -5.25
N ALA A 185 17.11 -8.00 -4.08
CA ALA A 185 17.02 -6.70 -3.45
C ALA A 185 17.49 -5.56 -4.37
N SER A 186 18.53 -5.79 -5.19
CA SER A 186 19.05 -4.81 -6.16
C SER A 186 18.06 -4.49 -7.31
N GLU A 187 17.07 -5.35 -7.56
CA GLU A 187 16.10 -5.17 -8.64
C GLU A 187 14.74 -4.65 -8.16
N LEU A 188 14.52 -4.61 -6.84
CA LEU A 188 13.21 -4.34 -6.25
C LEU A 188 12.55 -3.06 -6.79
N LEU A 189 13.24 -1.94 -6.69
CA LEU A 189 12.67 -0.65 -7.10
C LEU A 189 12.48 -0.56 -8.62
N ASN A 190 13.41 -1.12 -9.40
CA ASN A 190 13.28 -1.15 -10.85
C ASN A 190 12.13 -2.05 -11.32
N ASN A 191 11.91 -3.18 -10.64
CA ASN A 191 10.77 -4.07 -10.92
C ASN A 191 9.45 -3.35 -10.61
N ALA A 192 9.34 -2.71 -9.45
CA ALA A 192 8.17 -1.91 -9.06
C ALA A 192 7.86 -0.80 -10.08
N LYS A 193 8.88 -0.03 -10.50
CA LYS A 193 8.76 1.00 -11.53
C LYS A 193 8.29 0.42 -12.88
N SER A 194 8.84 -0.73 -13.29
CA SER A 194 8.48 -1.37 -14.55
C SER A 194 7.01 -1.80 -14.59
N ILE A 195 6.48 -2.35 -13.50
CA ILE A 195 5.07 -2.72 -13.38
C ILE A 195 4.18 -1.46 -13.45
N LEU A 196 4.52 -0.43 -12.69
CA LEU A 196 3.75 0.82 -12.68
C LEU A 196 3.83 1.55 -14.02
N ALA A 197 4.95 1.48 -14.74
CA ALA A 197 5.09 2.05 -16.08
C ALA A 197 4.07 1.42 -17.04
N VAL A 198 3.82 0.10 -16.95
CA VAL A 198 2.78 -0.57 -17.73
C VAL A 198 1.39 -0.13 -17.29
N ILE A 199 1.13 -0.08 -15.97
CA ILE A 199 -0.17 0.35 -15.43
C ILE A 199 -0.46 1.80 -15.85
N ASN A 200 0.51 2.69 -15.79
CA ASN A 200 0.38 4.09 -16.17
C ASN A 200 0.06 4.31 -17.66
N THR A 201 0.16 3.28 -18.50
CA THR A 201 -0.33 3.35 -19.89
C THR A 201 -1.84 3.11 -20.02
N LYS A 202 -2.54 2.71 -18.96
CA LYS A 202 -3.97 2.38 -18.96
C LYS A 202 -4.82 3.61 -18.64
N ALA A 203 -6.11 3.53 -18.93
CA ALA A 203 -7.08 4.58 -18.65
C ALA A 203 -7.21 4.81 -17.13
N PRO A 204 -6.85 5.99 -16.60
CA PRO A 204 -6.76 6.20 -15.15
C PRO A 204 -8.12 6.11 -14.44
N LEU A 205 -9.22 6.56 -15.08
CA LEU A 205 -10.55 6.41 -14.51
C LEU A 205 -10.98 4.94 -14.39
N ALA A 206 -10.66 4.12 -15.39
CA ALA A 206 -10.92 2.69 -15.32
C ALA A 206 -10.10 2.01 -14.23
N ILE A 207 -8.82 2.40 -14.04
CA ILE A 207 -8.00 1.92 -12.92
C ILE A 207 -8.67 2.24 -11.59
N ALA A 208 -9.10 3.49 -11.40
CA ALA A 208 -9.77 3.93 -10.17
C ALA A 208 -11.03 3.09 -9.89
N LYS A 209 -11.86 2.83 -10.92
CA LYS A 209 -13.06 2.01 -10.78
C LYS A 209 -12.75 0.54 -10.46
N CYS A 210 -11.67 -0.02 -11.01
CA CYS A 210 -11.22 -1.37 -10.66
C CYS A 210 -10.78 -1.45 -9.18
N ILE A 211 -10.05 -0.45 -8.68
CA ILE A 211 -9.65 -0.40 -7.26
C ILE A 211 -10.89 -0.29 -6.37
N GLU A 212 -11.79 0.64 -6.67
CA GLU A 212 -13.03 0.85 -5.90
C GLU A 212 -13.88 -0.43 -5.82
N ALA A 213 -14.12 -1.09 -6.95
CA ALA A 213 -14.92 -2.31 -7.01
C ALA A 213 -14.24 -3.49 -6.29
N ALA A 214 -12.92 -3.64 -6.42
CA ALA A 214 -12.18 -4.68 -5.73
C ALA A 214 -12.19 -4.49 -4.20
N ASN A 215 -12.02 -3.26 -3.71
CA ASN A 215 -12.09 -2.96 -2.27
C ASN A 215 -13.49 -3.19 -1.69
N ALA A 216 -14.54 -3.08 -2.49
CA ALA A 216 -15.91 -3.30 -2.05
C ALA A 216 -16.20 -4.75 -1.62
N VAL A 217 -15.41 -5.74 -2.06
CA VAL A 217 -15.56 -7.17 -1.69
C VAL A 217 -15.58 -7.37 -0.16
N TYR A 218 -14.84 -6.55 0.57
CA TYR A 218 -14.72 -6.64 2.02
C TYR A 218 -15.52 -5.56 2.77
N ASN A 219 -16.39 -4.83 2.08
CA ASN A 219 -17.21 -3.80 2.68
C ASN A 219 -18.64 -4.33 2.95
N GLU A 220 -18.94 -4.60 4.21
CA GLU A 220 -20.26 -5.15 4.62
C GLU A 220 -21.44 -4.21 4.35
N THR A 221 -21.19 -2.92 4.15
CA THR A 221 -22.25 -1.91 3.90
C THR A 221 -22.53 -1.65 2.43
N LYS A 222 -21.72 -2.22 1.53
CA LYS A 222 -21.80 -1.98 0.09
C LYS A 222 -21.93 -3.30 -0.67
N ASN A 223 -22.76 -3.33 -1.68
CA ASN A 223 -22.80 -4.43 -2.64
C ASN A 223 -21.72 -4.23 -3.71
N GLY A 224 -20.69 -5.07 -3.71
CA GLY A 224 -19.58 -4.97 -4.66
C GLY A 224 -20.02 -5.09 -6.13
N TYR A 225 -21.04 -5.91 -6.43
CA TYR A 225 -21.56 -6.04 -7.80
C TYR A 225 -22.29 -4.78 -8.28
N ASP A 226 -22.96 -4.04 -7.39
CA ASP A 226 -23.58 -2.77 -7.75
C ASP A 226 -22.53 -1.69 -8.04
N ILE A 227 -21.43 -1.70 -7.28
CA ILE A 227 -20.28 -0.80 -7.51
C ILE A 227 -19.61 -1.13 -8.86
N GLU A 228 -19.38 -2.40 -9.15
CA GLU A 228 -18.84 -2.84 -10.43
C GLU A 228 -19.72 -2.42 -11.61
N LEU A 229 -21.04 -2.66 -11.50
CA LEU A 229 -22.03 -2.28 -12.52
C LEU A 229 -22.01 -0.76 -12.77
N GLN A 230 -22.02 0.04 -11.71
CA GLN A 230 -21.96 1.49 -11.81
C GLN A 230 -20.61 1.95 -12.37
N GLY A 231 -19.50 1.41 -11.90
CA GLY A 231 -18.16 1.72 -12.40
C GLY A 231 -17.98 1.39 -13.87
N PHE A 232 -18.54 0.24 -14.33
CA PHE A 232 -18.55 -0.12 -15.73
C PHE A 232 -19.37 0.88 -16.55
N ALA A 233 -20.56 1.23 -16.11
CA ALA A 233 -21.41 2.22 -16.77
C ALA A 233 -20.74 3.61 -16.84
N ASP A 234 -20.10 4.06 -15.76
CA ASP A 234 -19.38 5.34 -15.71
C ASP A 234 -18.30 5.43 -16.79
N CYS A 235 -17.61 4.31 -17.07
CA CYS A 235 -16.57 4.27 -18.11
C CYS A 235 -17.14 4.59 -19.51
N PHE A 236 -18.41 4.30 -19.80
CA PHE A 236 -19.03 4.64 -21.10
C PHE A 236 -19.18 6.14 -21.33
N GLY A 237 -19.16 6.95 -20.26
CA GLY A 237 -19.17 8.42 -20.35
C GLY A 237 -17.80 9.04 -20.61
N THR A 238 -16.71 8.27 -20.69
CA THR A 238 -15.36 8.80 -20.76
C THR A 238 -14.83 8.95 -22.20
N GLU A 239 -13.97 9.96 -22.42
CA GLU A 239 -13.19 10.06 -23.67
C GLU A 239 -12.24 8.86 -23.83
N ASP A 240 -11.74 8.31 -22.70
CA ASP A 240 -10.80 7.21 -22.69
C ASP A 240 -11.40 5.91 -23.22
N LEU A 241 -12.69 5.61 -22.99
CA LEU A 241 -13.33 4.46 -23.62
C LEU A 241 -13.38 4.63 -25.15
N LYS A 242 -13.75 5.82 -25.62
CA LYS A 242 -13.81 6.11 -27.06
C LYS A 242 -12.44 5.99 -27.71
N GLU A 243 -11.41 6.53 -27.08
CA GLU A 243 -10.02 6.40 -27.53
C GLU A 243 -9.57 4.93 -27.54
N GLY A 244 -9.80 4.20 -26.43
CA GLY A 244 -9.39 2.81 -26.28
C GLY A 244 -10.03 1.90 -27.33
N SER A 245 -11.33 2.05 -27.56
CA SER A 245 -12.08 1.26 -28.57
C SER A 245 -11.63 1.59 -30.00
N THR A 246 -11.42 2.88 -30.31
CA THR A 246 -10.93 3.33 -31.61
C THR A 246 -9.51 2.81 -31.86
N ALA A 247 -8.60 2.98 -30.91
CA ALA A 247 -7.23 2.53 -31.01
C ALA A 247 -7.13 1.01 -31.20
N PHE A 248 -8.00 0.24 -30.51
CA PHE A 248 -8.07 -1.22 -30.67
C PHE A 248 -8.47 -1.61 -32.10
N LEU A 249 -9.51 -0.99 -32.66
CA LEU A 249 -9.96 -1.27 -34.03
C LEU A 249 -8.92 -0.87 -35.09
N GLU A 250 -8.21 0.24 -34.84
CA GLU A 250 -7.13 0.74 -35.71
C GLU A 250 -5.78 0.06 -35.46
N LYS A 251 -5.66 -0.88 -34.53
CA LYS A 251 -4.44 -1.61 -34.16
C LYS A 251 -3.27 -0.69 -33.79
N ARG A 252 -3.55 0.43 -33.11
CA ARG A 252 -2.56 1.37 -32.60
C ARG A 252 -2.58 1.40 -31.05
N LYS A 253 -1.56 1.99 -30.45
CA LYS A 253 -1.56 2.23 -28.99
C LYS A 253 -2.52 3.37 -28.65
N PRO A 254 -3.36 3.23 -27.60
CA PRO A 254 -4.22 4.30 -27.13
C PRO A 254 -3.41 5.38 -26.37
N VAL A 255 -3.97 6.60 -26.33
CA VAL A 255 -3.44 7.72 -25.56
C VAL A 255 -4.55 8.20 -24.61
N PHE A 256 -4.55 7.68 -23.38
CA PHE A 256 -5.56 7.99 -22.38
C PHE A 256 -5.28 9.31 -21.67
N LYS A 257 -6.34 10.07 -21.40
CA LYS A 257 -6.28 11.43 -20.80
C LYS A 257 -6.91 11.51 -19.41
N GLY A 258 -7.64 10.48 -18.98
CA GLY A 258 -8.31 10.44 -17.68
C GLY A 258 -9.58 11.29 -17.61
N ARG A 259 -10.33 11.39 -18.69
CA ARG A 259 -11.57 12.18 -18.76
C ARG A 259 -12.60 11.57 -19.72
#